data_0ae710b41644b8911347d35709a9c6c1
#
_entry.id   0ae710b41644b8911347d35709a9c6c1
#
_cell.length_a   1.000
_cell.length_b   1.000
_cell.length_c   1.000
_cell.angle_alpha   90.00
_cell.angle_beta   90.00
_cell.angle_gamma   90.00
#
_symmetry.space_group_name_H-M   'P 1'
#
loop_
_entity.id
_entity.type
_entity.pdbx_description
1 polymer ?
#
loop_
_entity_poly.entity_id
_entity_poly.type
_entity_poly.pdbx_seq_one_letter_code
_entity_poly.pdbx_strand_id
1 'polypeptide(L)'
;MSLTDIKIYLNIYDLTNLYGGIMNILFLCTGNSCRSILAEATFNALSPKEHHAFSAGSQPKGEVHPRSLALLRIKEIPTDGYYSKSWDNLPVTPDVVITVCGNAAGETCPAYLAPAVRAHWGVEDPDKATGSEQEIDAAFEKAWQILHHRIEAFLSLPSSVISGPEERLQAELNRIGETIF
;
A
#
# COMPACT_ATOMS: atom_id res chain seq x y z
N MET A 1 -10.17 22.05 -49.62
CA MET A 1 -9.96 21.04 -48.57
C MET A 1 -10.24 21.69 -47.24
N SER A 2 -11.31 21.25 -46.58
CA SER A 2 -11.81 21.81 -45.32
C SER A 2 -10.97 21.34 -44.15
N LEU A 3 -10.61 22.28 -43.27
CA LEU A 3 -9.79 22.06 -42.06
C LEU A 3 -10.58 21.41 -40.92
N THR A 4 -11.63 20.65 -41.18
CA THR A 4 -12.58 20.17 -40.18
C THR A 4 -12.51 18.66 -39.84
N ASP A 5 -11.54 17.93 -40.31
CA ASP A 5 -11.48 16.46 -40.09
C ASP A 5 -10.19 15.93 -39.44
N ILE A 6 -9.56 16.69 -38.56
CA ILE A 6 -8.63 16.12 -37.61
C ILE A 6 -9.43 15.74 -36.36
N LYS A 7 -10.19 14.66 -36.42
CA LYS A 7 -10.58 13.90 -35.23
C LYS A 7 -9.29 13.37 -34.58
N ILE A 8 -8.81 14.11 -33.60
CA ILE A 8 -7.80 13.58 -32.68
C ILE A 8 -8.49 12.44 -31.92
N TYR A 9 -8.32 11.23 -32.42
CA TYR A 9 -8.50 10.04 -31.60
C TYR A 9 -7.34 10.03 -30.58
N LEU A 10 -7.47 10.85 -29.54
CA LEU A 10 -6.73 10.64 -28.31
C LEU A 10 -7.24 9.31 -27.77
N ASN A 11 -6.45 8.27 -28.06
CA ASN A 11 -6.71 6.94 -27.56
C ASN A 11 -6.69 7.03 -26.03
N ILE A 12 -7.68 6.44 -25.36
CA ILE A 12 -7.76 6.41 -23.90
C ILE A 12 -6.45 5.84 -23.32
N TYR A 13 -5.76 4.96 -24.05
CA TYR A 13 -4.42 4.45 -23.75
C TYR A 13 -3.32 5.53 -23.73
N ASP A 14 -3.44 6.60 -24.52
CA ASP A 14 -2.46 7.71 -24.52
C ASP A 14 -2.65 8.64 -23.30
N LEU A 15 -3.87 8.78 -22.83
CA LEU A 15 -4.16 9.56 -21.62
C LEU A 15 -3.66 8.82 -20.35
N THR A 16 -3.76 7.50 -20.31
CA THR A 16 -3.22 6.70 -19.19
C THR A 16 -1.69 6.75 -19.14
N ASN A 17 -1.02 6.87 -20.31
CA ASN A 17 0.43 7.06 -20.38
C ASN A 17 0.90 8.47 -20.01
N LEU A 18 0.05 9.49 -20.13
CA LEU A 18 0.38 10.85 -19.71
C LEU A 18 0.30 11.08 -18.19
N TYR A 19 -0.46 10.22 -17.47
CA TYR A 19 -0.72 10.38 -16.03
C TYR A 19 -0.18 9.22 -15.17
N GLY A 20 0.65 8.32 -15.73
CA GLY A 20 1.05 7.10 -15.01
C GLY A 20 -0.17 6.19 -14.81
N GLY A 21 -0.14 4.95 -15.31
CA GLY A 21 -1.30 4.04 -15.24
C GLY A 21 -1.87 3.88 -13.83
N ILE A 22 -3.15 3.54 -13.73
CA ILE A 22 -3.80 3.14 -12.48
C ILE A 22 -3.05 1.96 -11.89
N MET A 23 -2.61 2.08 -10.64
CA MET A 23 -1.93 0.99 -9.94
C MET A 23 -2.76 0.48 -8.76
N ASN A 24 -2.80 -0.83 -8.62
CA ASN A 24 -3.36 -1.53 -7.47
C ASN A 24 -2.21 -2.00 -6.57
N ILE A 25 -2.13 -1.46 -5.37
CA ILE A 25 -1.09 -1.76 -4.39
C ILE A 25 -1.64 -2.68 -3.31
N LEU A 26 -0.97 -3.79 -3.03
CA LEU A 26 -1.32 -4.70 -1.95
C LEU A 26 -0.31 -4.59 -0.81
N PHE A 27 -0.78 -4.19 0.37
CA PHE A 27 -0.01 -4.28 1.62
C PHE A 27 -0.30 -5.61 2.31
N LEU A 28 0.75 -6.40 2.54
CA LEU A 28 0.66 -7.70 3.18
C LEU A 28 1.27 -7.72 4.58
N CYS A 29 0.55 -8.30 5.52
CA CYS A 29 1.10 -8.80 6.78
C CYS A 29 0.43 -10.14 7.13
N THR A 30 0.91 -10.85 8.14
CA THR A 30 0.33 -12.16 8.49
C THR A 30 -1.13 -12.01 8.95
N GLY A 31 -1.41 -11.16 9.93
CA GLY A 31 -2.72 -11.06 10.58
C GLY A 31 -3.73 -10.11 9.95
N ASN A 32 -3.32 -9.23 9.05
CA ASN A 32 -4.17 -8.18 8.44
C ASN A 32 -5.09 -7.48 9.47
N SER A 33 -4.51 -7.01 10.55
CA SER A 33 -5.22 -6.39 11.67
C SER A 33 -4.66 -5.01 12.04
N CYS A 34 -3.34 -4.83 11.96
CA CYS A 34 -2.65 -3.59 12.33
C CYS A 34 -1.95 -2.93 11.13
N ARG A 35 -0.68 -3.30 10.88
CA ARG A 35 0.23 -2.61 9.96
C ARG A 35 -0.29 -2.48 8.54
N SER A 36 -0.78 -3.56 7.95
CA SER A 36 -1.29 -3.54 6.57
C SER A 36 -2.59 -2.73 6.43
N ILE A 37 -3.45 -2.72 7.46
CA ILE A 37 -4.64 -1.87 7.51
C ILE A 37 -4.25 -0.39 7.62
N LEU A 38 -3.30 -0.06 8.51
CA LEU A 38 -2.77 1.30 8.63
C LEU A 38 -2.20 1.80 7.30
N ALA A 39 -1.45 0.94 6.59
CA ALA A 39 -0.88 1.27 5.29
C ALA A 39 -1.95 1.47 4.21
N GLU A 40 -2.92 0.54 4.10
CA GLU A 40 -4.04 0.63 3.15
C GLU A 40 -4.82 1.93 3.31
N ALA A 41 -5.27 2.21 4.54
CA ALA A 41 -6.08 3.39 4.83
C ALA A 41 -5.31 4.70 4.58
N THR A 42 -4.05 4.76 5.00
CA THR A 42 -3.19 5.93 4.80
C THR A 42 -2.90 6.16 3.33
N PHE A 43 -2.58 5.10 2.58
CA PHE A 43 -2.34 5.21 1.14
C PHE A 43 -3.57 5.76 0.40
N ASN A 44 -4.75 5.19 0.65
CA ASN A 44 -6.00 5.61 0.01
C ASN A 44 -6.40 7.04 0.39
N ALA A 45 -6.04 7.51 1.59
CA ALA A 45 -6.28 8.89 2.00
C ALA A 45 -5.36 9.91 1.31
N LEU A 46 -4.12 9.52 1.00
CA LEU A 46 -3.10 10.39 0.42
C LEU A 46 -3.00 10.29 -1.10
N SER A 47 -3.40 9.14 -1.66
CA SER A 47 -3.24 8.86 -3.08
C SER A 47 -4.19 9.70 -3.94
N PRO A 48 -3.73 10.18 -5.10
CA PRO A 48 -4.62 10.59 -6.18
C PRO A 48 -5.59 9.45 -6.53
N LYS A 49 -6.74 9.79 -7.11
CA LYS A 49 -7.80 8.81 -7.42
C LYS A 49 -7.38 7.70 -8.41
N GLU A 50 -6.21 7.83 -9.02
CA GLU A 50 -5.66 6.87 -9.97
C GLU A 50 -5.03 5.63 -9.31
N HIS A 51 -4.63 5.70 -8.05
CA HIS A 51 -3.99 4.57 -7.36
C HIS A 51 -4.85 4.11 -6.20
N HIS A 52 -4.98 2.79 -6.05
CA HIS A 52 -5.75 2.16 -4.99
C HIS A 52 -4.91 1.17 -4.20
N ALA A 53 -5.02 1.21 -2.89
CA ALA A 53 -4.42 0.23 -2.01
C ALA A 53 -5.44 -0.73 -1.44
N PHE A 54 -5.00 -1.95 -1.25
CA PHE A 54 -5.67 -3.04 -0.58
C PHE A 54 -4.74 -3.60 0.49
N SER A 55 -5.29 -4.32 1.45
CA SER A 55 -4.49 -5.07 2.39
C SER A 55 -5.02 -6.48 2.55
N ALA A 56 -4.15 -7.42 2.90
CA ALA A 56 -4.53 -8.79 3.21
C ALA A 56 -3.52 -9.46 4.14
N GLY A 57 -3.86 -10.64 4.62
CA GLY A 57 -2.97 -11.48 5.41
C GLY A 57 -3.01 -12.93 4.96
N SER A 58 -1.93 -13.65 5.24
CA SER A 58 -1.87 -15.11 5.04
C SER A 58 -2.72 -15.85 6.09
N GLN A 59 -2.82 -15.27 7.29
CA GLN A 59 -3.59 -15.77 8.42
C GLN A 59 -4.37 -14.62 9.08
N PRO A 60 -5.41 -14.11 8.40
CA PRO A 60 -6.14 -12.94 8.88
C PRO A 60 -6.82 -13.21 10.21
N LYS A 61 -6.74 -12.23 11.14
CA LYS A 61 -7.39 -12.31 12.45
C LYS A 61 -8.92 -12.20 12.38
N GLY A 62 -9.47 -11.76 11.26
CA GLY A 62 -10.91 -11.57 11.05
C GLY A 62 -11.43 -10.21 11.51
N GLU A 63 -10.64 -9.45 12.25
CA GLU A 63 -11.00 -8.11 12.74
C GLU A 63 -9.83 -7.15 12.67
N VAL A 64 -10.13 -5.87 12.50
CA VAL A 64 -9.16 -4.78 12.57
C VAL A 64 -8.93 -4.43 14.03
N HIS A 65 -7.66 -4.27 14.41
CA HIS A 65 -7.29 -3.94 15.78
C HIS A 65 -7.90 -2.59 16.22
N PRO A 66 -8.56 -2.50 17.39
CA PRO A 66 -9.23 -1.27 17.83
C PRO A 66 -8.31 -0.05 17.88
N ARG A 67 -7.03 -0.22 18.29
CA ARG A 67 -6.06 0.88 18.31
C ARG A 67 -5.68 1.37 16.92
N SER A 68 -5.68 0.50 15.92
CA SER A 68 -5.48 0.91 14.52
C SER A 68 -6.62 1.83 14.06
N LEU A 69 -7.86 1.46 14.34
CA LEU A 69 -9.02 2.29 14.01
C LEU A 69 -9.02 3.61 14.78
N ALA A 70 -8.69 3.57 16.09
CA ALA A 70 -8.61 4.77 16.92
C ALA A 70 -7.54 5.74 16.39
N LEU A 71 -6.35 5.23 16.04
CA LEU A 71 -5.26 6.02 15.48
C LEU A 71 -5.64 6.66 14.14
N LEU A 72 -6.24 5.90 13.23
CA LEU A 72 -6.69 6.42 11.94
C LEU A 72 -7.70 7.57 12.12
N ARG A 73 -8.64 7.45 13.08
CA ARG A 73 -9.58 8.53 13.41
C ARG A 73 -8.88 9.77 13.94
N ILE A 74 -7.88 9.61 14.82
CA ILE A 74 -7.04 10.72 15.31
C ILE A 74 -6.32 11.42 14.15
N LYS A 75 -5.90 10.67 13.12
CA LYS A 75 -5.26 11.20 11.91
C LYS A 75 -6.27 11.71 10.87
N GLU A 76 -7.56 11.75 11.21
CA GLU A 76 -8.65 12.17 10.31
C GLU A 76 -8.72 11.33 9.02
N ILE A 77 -8.27 10.08 9.08
CA ILE A 77 -8.34 9.10 7.99
C ILE A 77 -9.63 8.30 8.13
N PRO A 78 -10.48 8.24 7.10
CA PRO A 78 -11.70 7.42 7.12
C PRO A 78 -11.41 5.96 7.44
N THR A 79 -12.27 5.34 8.26
CA THR A 79 -12.11 3.94 8.68
C THR A 79 -13.17 3.00 8.12
N ASP A 80 -14.15 3.53 7.41
CA ASP A 80 -15.25 2.75 6.86
C ASP A 80 -14.79 1.87 5.69
N GLY A 81 -15.24 0.61 5.70
CA GLY A 81 -14.96 -0.34 4.63
C GLY A 81 -13.64 -1.13 4.78
N TYR A 82 -12.80 -0.81 5.76
CA TYR A 82 -11.60 -1.59 6.04
C TYR A 82 -11.94 -2.80 6.93
N TYR A 83 -11.47 -3.97 6.52
CA TYR A 83 -11.69 -5.23 7.25
C TYR A 83 -10.53 -6.19 7.04
N SER A 84 -10.36 -7.11 7.98
CA SER A 84 -9.34 -8.16 7.91
C SER A 84 -9.75 -9.25 6.93
N LYS A 85 -8.88 -9.58 5.98
CA LYS A 85 -9.16 -10.51 4.89
C LYS A 85 -7.95 -11.32 4.46
N SER A 86 -8.21 -12.48 3.87
CA SER A 86 -7.17 -13.34 3.30
C SER A 86 -6.67 -12.82 1.96
N TRP A 87 -5.40 -13.05 1.69
CA TRP A 87 -4.83 -12.84 0.36
C TRP A 87 -5.48 -13.69 -0.75
N ASP A 88 -6.19 -14.77 -0.38
CA ASP A 88 -6.94 -15.61 -1.32
C ASP A 88 -8.25 -14.96 -1.80
N ASN A 89 -8.68 -13.86 -1.16
CA ASN A 89 -9.95 -13.18 -1.41
C ASN A 89 -9.72 -11.71 -1.84
N LEU A 90 -8.75 -11.45 -2.70
CA LEU A 90 -8.49 -10.10 -3.20
C LEU A 90 -9.53 -9.69 -4.24
N PRO A 91 -10.01 -8.43 -4.20
CA PRO A 91 -10.98 -7.93 -5.18
C PRO A 91 -10.36 -7.69 -6.57
N VAL A 92 -9.05 -7.52 -6.63
CA VAL A 92 -8.29 -7.22 -7.86
C VAL A 92 -6.91 -7.87 -7.81
N THR A 93 -6.29 -8.03 -8.97
CA THR A 93 -4.88 -8.44 -9.08
C THR A 93 -4.00 -7.21 -8.79
N PRO A 94 -3.06 -7.26 -7.83
CA PRO A 94 -2.17 -6.16 -7.56
C PRO A 94 -1.06 -6.03 -8.61
N ASP A 95 -0.67 -4.77 -8.90
CA ASP A 95 0.51 -4.44 -9.69
C ASP A 95 1.76 -4.40 -8.81
N VAL A 96 1.59 -4.03 -7.55
CA VAL A 96 2.64 -3.92 -6.55
C VAL A 96 2.22 -4.65 -5.27
N VAL A 97 3.14 -5.44 -4.70
CA VAL A 97 2.97 -6.12 -3.41
C VAL A 97 4.04 -5.64 -2.44
N ILE A 98 3.63 -5.06 -1.33
CA ILE A 98 4.52 -4.56 -0.28
C ILE A 98 4.25 -5.32 1.02
N THR A 99 5.22 -6.12 1.47
CA THR A 99 5.14 -6.79 2.77
C THR A 99 5.56 -5.83 3.87
N VAL A 100 4.75 -5.70 4.93
CA VAL A 100 5.00 -4.76 6.03
C VAL A 100 5.40 -5.44 7.35
N CYS A 101 5.50 -6.76 7.37
CA CYS A 101 6.02 -7.52 8.51
C CYS A 101 7.06 -8.55 8.06
N GLY A 102 8.02 -8.86 8.94
CA GLY A 102 9.09 -9.81 8.63
C GLY A 102 8.59 -11.22 8.32
N ASN A 103 7.53 -11.67 9.00
CA ASN A 103 6.95 -12.99 8.76
C ASN A 103 6.37 -13.10 7.35
N ALA A 104 5.58 -12.09 6.93
CA ALA A 104 5.00 -12.07 5.57
C ALA A 104 6.07 -12.03 4.47
N ALA A 105 7.22 -11.43 4.73
CA ALA A 105 8.35 -11.44 3.78
C ALA A 105 8.95 -12.84 3.57
N GLY A 106 8.89 -13.70 4.59
CA GLY A 106 9.38 -15.08 4.55
C GLY A 106 8.35 -16.10 4.09
N GLU A 107 7.10 -15.73 3.96
CA GLU A 107 6.03 -16.63 3.52
C GLU A 107 6.05 -16.84 1.99
N THR A 108 5.72 -18.06 1.56
CA THR A 108 5.55 -18.35 0.13
C THR A 108 4.27 -17.70 -0.37
N CYS A 109 4.40 -16.61 -1.10
CA CYS A 109 3.26 -15.93 -1.71
C CYS A 109 2.56 -16.83 -2.73
N PRO A 110 1.23 -16.75 -2.83
CA PRO A 110 0.48 -17.44 -3.88
C PRO A 110 1.01 -17.12 -5.28
N ALA A 111 0.96 -18.11 -6.17
CA ALA A 111 1.51 -17.99 -7.52
C ALA A 111 0.87 -16.84 -8.34
N TYR A 112 -0.40 -16.52 -8.10
CA TYR A 112 -1.09 -15.41 -8.79
C TYR A 112 -0.58 -14.02 -8.41
N LEU A 113 0.19 -13.89 -7.32
CA LEU A 113 0.88 -12.64 -6.94
C LEU A 113 2.30 -12.56 -7.54
N ALA A 114 2.77 -13.61 -8.23
CA ALA A 114 4.12 -13.65 -8.77
C ALA A 114 4.45 -12.56 -9.81
N PRO A 115 3.51 -12.12 -10.67
CA PRO A 115 3.78 -11.06 -11.63
C PRO A 115 3.94 -9.66 -11.05
N ALA A 116 3.51 -9.42 -9.80
CA ALA A 116 3.56 -8.10 -9.20
C ALA A 116 5.00 -7.67 -8.85
N VAL A 117 5.27 -6.38 -8.98
CA VAL A 117 6.48 -5.75 -8.40
C VAL A 117 6.45 -5.92 -6.88
N ARG A 118 7.57 -6.30 -6.28
CA ARG A 118 7.62 -6.65 -4.85
C ARG A 118 8.61 -5.80 -4.08
N ALA A 119 8.21 -5.37 -2.89
CA ALA A 119 9.08 -4.69 -1.95
C ALA A 119 8.78 -5.14 -0.51
N HIS A 120 9.75 -4.90 0.37
CA HIS A 120 9.60 -5.16 1.80
C HIS A 120 9.78 -3.86 2.59
N TRP A 121 8.72 -3.48 3.33
CA TRP A 121 8.69 -2.31 4.20
C TRP A 121 8.49 -2.74 5.66
N GLY A 122 9.34 -3.61 6.16
CA GLY A 122 9.22 -4.16 7.51
C GLY A 122 9.07 -3.08 8.58
N VAL A 123 8.03 -3.21 9.40
CA VAL A 123 7.76 -2.37 10.56
C VAL A 123 7.54 -3.27 11.77
N GLU A 124 8.07 -2.86 12.92
CA GLU A 124 7.87 -3.56 14.17
C GLU A 124 6.37 -3.73 14.48
N ASP A 125 6.02 -4.88 15.06
CA ASP A 125 4.62 -5.21 15.33
C ASP A 125 4.10 -4.45 16.56
N PRO A 126 3.22 -3.44 16.40
CA PRO A 126 2.71 -2.68 17.53
C PRO A 126 1.78 -3.50 18.43
N ASP A 127 1.19 -4.59 17.93
CA ASP A 127 0.34 -5.50 18.71
C ASP A 127 1.13 -6.31 19.74
N LYS A 128 2.46 -6.38 19.58
CA LYS A 128 3.36 -7.01 20.56
C LYS A 128 3.91 -6.06 21.62
N ALA A 129 3.58 -4.78 21.53
CA ALA A 129 4.02 -3.80 22.52
C ALA A 129 3.39 -4.11 23.87
N THR A 130 4.19 -3.96 24.92
CA THR A 130 3.80 -4.17 26.32
C THR A 130 4.11 -2.92 27.12
N GLY A 131 3.49 -2.78 28.28
CA GLY A 131 3.68 -1.63 29.16
C GLY A 131 2.38 -0.89 29.45
N SER A 132 2.46 0.40 29.68
CA SER A 132 1.31 1.27 29.87
C SER A 132 0.51 1.48 28.58
N GLU A 133 -0.73 1.94 28.70
CA GLU A 133 -1.57 2.31 27.55
C GLU A 133 -0.85 3.32 26.64
N GLN A 134 -0.15 4.30 27.21
CA GLN A 134 0.59 5.31 26.47
C GLN A 134 1.76 4.71 25.69
N GLU A 135 2.48 3.73 26.26
CA GLU A 135 3.59 3.03 25.59
C GLU A 135 3.08 2.18 24.41
N ILE A 136 1.95 1.52 24.59
CA ILE A 136 1.31 0.75 23.53
C ILE A 136 0.80 1.68 22.43
N ASP A 137 0.12 2.77 22.75
CA ASP A 137 -0.33 3.78 21.78
C ASP A 137 0.85 4.40 21.01
N ALA A 138 1.96 4.65 21.70
CA ALA A 138 3.18 5.16 21.06
C ALA A 138 3.78 4.16 20.04
N ALA A 139 3.66 2.85 20.30
CA ALA A 139 4.10 1.83 19.35
C ALA A 139 3.24 1.84 18.07
N PHE A 140 1.92 2.00 18.20
CA PHE A 140 1.02 2.15 17.05
C PHE A 140 1.31 3.44 16.28
N GLU A 141 1.50 4.56 16.98
CA GLU A 141 1.87 5.84 16.38
C GLU A 141 3.18 5.74 15.59
N LYS A 142 4.22 5.14 16.17
CA LYS A 142 5.52 4.93 15.51
C LYS A 142 5.38 4.09 14.25
N ALA A 143 4.64 2.98 14.32
CA ALA A 143 4.40 2.12 13.16
C ALA A 143 3.69 2.89 12.04
N TRP A 144 2.68 3.67 12.38
CA TRP A 144 1.95 4.51 11.42
C TRP A 144 2.85 5.57 10.80
N GLN A 145 3.67 6.27 11.58
CA GLN A 145 4.58 7.32 11.08
C GLN A 145 5.56 6.78 10.05
N ILE A 146 6.16 5.61 10.31
CA ILE A 146 7.08 4.97 9.36
C ILE A 146 6.35 4.65 8.04
N LEU A 147 5.17 4.03 8.12
CA LEU A 147 4.36 3.70 6.95
C LEU A 147 3.92 4.95 6.19
N HIS A 148 3.49 5.98 6.90
CA HIS A 148 3.07 7.26 6.33
C HIS A 148 4.21 7.91 5.51
N HIS A 149 5.42 8.04 6.09
CA HIS A 149 6.56 8.61 5.38
C HIS A 149 6.97 7.80 4.14
N ARG A 150 6.92 6.47 4.23
CA ARG A 150 7.19 5.60 3.09
C ARG A 150 6.16 5.75 1.98
N ILE A 151 4.89 5.88 2.34
CA ILE A 151 3.80 6.13 1.40
C ILE A 151 3.95 7.49 0.73
N GLU A 152 4.28 8.55 1.48
CA GLU A 152 4.58 9.87 0.90
C GLU A 152 5.73 9.80 -0.09
N ALA A 153 6.80 9.09 0.25
CA ALA A 153 7.94 8.91 -0.65
C ALA A 153 7.55 8.14 -1.93
N PHE A 154 6.72 7.11 -1.82
CA PHE A 154 6.19 6.39 -2.98
C PHE A 154 5.35 7.30 -3.88
N LEU A 155 4.39 8.02 -3.30
CA LEU A 155 3.51 8.93 -4.04
C LEU A 155 4.26 10.12 -4.66
N SER A 156 5.46 10.41 -4.19
CA SER A 156 6.36 11.46 -4.72
C SER A 156 7.29 10.96 -5.83
N LEU A 157 7.27 9.67 -6.16
CA LEU A 157 8.09 9.14 -7.25
C LEU A 157 7.68 9.76 -8.58
N PRO A 158 8.65 10.09 -9.46
CA PRO A 158 8.35 10.60 -10.79
C PRO A 158 7.51 9.62 -11.60
N SER A 159 6.59 10.13 -12.42
CA SER A 159 5.78 9.30 -13.32
C SER A 159 6.63 8.38 -14.22
N SER A 160 7.83 8.83 -14.61
CA SER A 160 8.79 8.03 -15.37
C SER A 160 9.33 6.81 -14.62
N VAL A 161 9.21 6.79 -13.28
CA VAL A 161 9.54 5.61 -12.46
C VAL A 161 8.33 4.72 -12.35
N ILE A 162 7.17 5.30 -12.06
CA ILE A 162 5.91 4.56 -11.85
C ILE A 162 5.48 3.84 -13.14
N SER A 163 5.59 4.50 -14.30
CA SER A 163 5.22 3.94 -15.62
C SER A 163 6.42 3.37 -16.40
N GLY A 164 7.58 3.32 -15.77
CA GLY A 164 8.82 2.83 -16.35
C GLY A 164 9.01 1.32 -16.21
N PRO A 165 10.23 0.83 -16.45
CA PRO A 165 10.58 -0.57 -16.22
C PRO A 165 10.33 -0.99 -14.78
N GLU A 166 9.76 -2.20 -14.59
CA GLU A 166 9.42 -2.75 -13.28
C GLU A 166 10.62 -2.81 -12.33
N GLU A 167 11.79 -3.13 -12.85
CA GLU A 167 13.04 -3.20 -12.08
C GLU A 167 13.40 -1.85 -11.45
N ARG A 168 13.10 -0.75 -12.14
CA ARG A 168 13.33 0.59 -11.62
C ARG A 168 12.37 0.94 -10.50
N LEU A 169 11.10 0.62 -10.66
CA LEU A 169 10.09 0.80 -9.62
C LEU A 169 10.44 -0.05 -8.39
N GLN A 170 10.78 -1.32 -8.60
CA GLN A 170 11.18 -2.23 -7.51
C GLN A 170 12.41 -1.71 -6.75
N ALA A 171 13.43 -1.21 -7.46
CA ALA A 171 14.62 -0.64 -6.83
C ALA A 171 14.28 0.57 -5.94
N GLU A 172 13.42 1.48 -6.42
CA GLU A 172 12.97 2.64 -5.64
C GLU A 172 12.12 2.25 -4.43
N LEU A 173 11.20 1.28 -4.58
CA LEU A 173 10.39 0.79 -3.47
C LEU A 173 11.25 0.11 -2.38
N ASN A 174 12.26 -0.66 -2.79
CA ASN A 174 13.21 -1.26 -1.85
C ASN A 174 14.02 -0.17 -1.12
N ARG A 175 14.53 0.82 -1.86
CA ARG A 175 15.26 1.96 -1.27
C ARG A 175 14.41 2.69 -0.23
N ILE A 176 13.13 2.94 -0.51
CA ILE A 176 12.20 3.55 0.46
C ILE A 176 12.09 2.71 1.73
N GLY A 177 11.93 1.40 1.59
CA GLY A 177 11.83 0.47 2.73
C GLY A 177 13.10 0.41 3.58
N GLU A 178 14.28 0.60 2.97
CA GLU A 178 15.58 0.50 3.62
C GLU A 178 16.05 1.84 4.24
N THR A 179 15.60 2.97 3.72
CA THR A 179 16.14 4.29 4.10
C THR A 179 15.20 5.13 4.97
N ILE A 180 13.91 4.84 5.00
CA ILE A 180 12.91 5.59 5.79
C ILE A 180 12.51 4.77 7.02
N PHE A 181 12.84 5.29 8.22
CA PHE A 181 12.62 4.66 9.52
C PHE A 181 11.74 5.53 10.41
#